data_2ed06a9dbfd9869f56acc6755de9f8aa
#
_entry.id   2ed06a9dbfd9869f56acc6755de9f8aa
#
_cell.length_a   1.000
_cell.length_b   1.000
_cell.length_c   1.000
_cell.angle_alpha   90.00
_cell.angle_beta   90.00
_cell.angle_gamma   90.00
#
_symmetry.space_group_name_H-M   'P 1'
#
loop_
_entity.id
_entity.type
_entity.pdbx_description
1 polymer ?
#
loop_
_entity_poly.entity_id
_entity_poly.type
_entity_poly.pdbx_seq_one_letter_code
_entity_poly.pdbx_strand_id
1 'polypeptide(L)'
;MIKKTNPKELLLFKNIGVFMKETRLENKKTQSYVAQLLNCTFQQVQKYEKASNFIGLFKLETFCERFGKDIGKVVSDAKDNLFLPEQLIEEGKIKVTSVSYNEIANDSNINLSAKYWIDKKNDQ
;
A
#
# COMPACT_ATOMS: atom_id res chain seq x y z
N MET A 1 -11.01 -10.35 18.83
CA MET A 1 -11.33 -9.03 18.89
C MET A 1 -10.88 -8.26 17.69
N ILE A 2 -11.60 -7.28 17.30
CA ILE A 2 -11.29 -6.53 16.15
C ILE A 2 -10.55 -5.31 16.48
N LYS A 3 -9.40 -5.11 15.84
CA LYS A 3 -8.63 -3.99 16.07
C LYS A 3 -8.94 -2.98 15.05
N LYS A 4 -9.06 -1.75 15.41
CA LYS A 4 -9.23 -0.69 14.48
C LYS A 4 -7.95 -0.50 13.73
N THR A 5 -8.02 -0.45 12.42
CA THR A 5 -6.84 -0.24 11.60
C THR A 5 -6.47 1.24 11.64
N ASN A 6 -5.22 1.50 11.89
CA ASN A 6 -4.70 2.86 11.86
C ASN A 6 -4.76 3.36 10.42
N PRO A 7 -5.36 4.53 10.17
CA PRO A 7 -5.48 5.00 8.79
C PRO A 7 -4.15 5.19 8.08
N LYS A 8 -3.12 5.63 8.80
CA LYS A 8 -1.83 5.79 8.16
C LYS A 8 -1.24 4.44 7.81
N GLU A 9 -1.46 3.44 8.64
CA GLU A 9 -0.96 2.11 8.37
C GLU A 9 -1.67 1.53 7.16
N LEU A 10 -2.98 1.69 7.10
CA LEU A 10 -3.73 1.18 5.96
C LEU A 10 -3.26 1.84 4.68
N LEU A 11 -3.04 3.15 4.73
CA LEU A 11 -2.60 3.88 3.57
C LEU A 11 -1.24 3.40 3.10
N LEU A 12 -0.33 3.18 4.02
CA LEU A 12 0.98 2.68 3.68
C LEU A 12 0.88 1.34 2.98
N PHE A 13 0.06 0.42 3.52
CA PHE A 13 -0.01 -0.89 2.92
C PHE A 13 -0.83 -0.93 1.64
N LYS A 14 -1.74 0.03 1.42
CA LYS A 14 -2.39 0.12 0.13
C LYS A 14 -1.38 0.53 -0.93
N ASN A 15 -0.45 1.43 -0.59
CA ASN A 15 0.61 1.78 -1.52
C ASN A 15 1.49 0.58 -1.81
N ILE A 16 1.86 -0.17 -0.78
CA ILE A 16 2.70 -1.34 -0.97
C ILE A 16 1.98 -2.39 -1.82
N GLY A 17 0.67 -2.55 -1.60
CA GLY A 17 -0.10 -3.50 -2.39
C GLY A 17 -0.13 -3.14 -3.86
N VAL A 18 -0.29 -1.86 -4.17
CA VAL A 18 -0.26 -1.42 -5.56
C VAL A 18 1.12 -1.64 -6.15
N PHE A 19 2.18 -1.31 -5.39
CA PHE A 19 3.54 -1.57 -5.84
C PHE A 19 3.73 -3.05 -6.20
N MET A 20 3.25 -3.94 -5.34
CA MET A 20 3.43 -5.36 -5.57
C MET A 20 2.70 -5.80 -6.84
N LYS A 21 1.46 -5.34 -6.99
CA LYS A 21 0.69 -5.76 -8.16
C LYS A 21 1.32 -5.22 -9.43
N GLU A 22 1.70 -3.95 -9.44
CA GLU A 22 2.27 -3.37 -10.64
C GLU A 22 3.60 -4.00 -10.99
N THR A 23 4.45 -4.26 -10.00
CA THR A 23 5.73 -4.90 -10.25
C THR A 23 5.53 -6.30 -10.81
N ARG A 24 4.58 -7.03 -10.23
CA ARG A 24 4.28 -8.37 -10.71
C ARG A 24 3.84 -8.35 -12.17
N LEU A 25 2.92 -7.44 -12.48
CA LEU A 25 2.40 -7.36 -13.85
C LEU A 25 3.44 -6.89 -14.84
N GLU A 26 4.29 -5.94 -14.43
CA GLU A 26 5.38 -5.50 -15.30
C GLU A 26 6.31 -6.64 -15.66
N ASN A 27 6.46 -7.58 -14.76
CA ASN A 27 7.32 -8.72 -14.99
C ASN A 27 6.56 -9.93 -15.52
N LYS A 28 5.28 -9.72 -15.83
CA LYS A 28 4.43 -10.75 -16.42
C LYS A 28 4.32 -11.99 -15.55
N LYS A 29 4.19 -11.79 -14.26
CA LYS A 29 4.07 -12.91 -13.32
C LYS A 29 2.67 -12.98 -12.75
N THR A 30 2.27 -14.21 -12.40
CA THR A 30 0.95 -14.44 -11.81
C THR A 30 1.01 -14.28 -10.31
N GLN A 31 -0.16 -14.19 -9.70
CA GLN A 31 -0.22 -14.19 -8.25
C GLN A 31 0.29 -15.53 -7.70
N SER A 32 0.07 -16.62 -8.43
CA SER A 32 0.58 -17.92 -7.98
C SER A 32 2.10 -17.95 -7.97
N TYR A 33 2.72 -17.31 -8.95
CA TYR A 33 4.16 -17.23 -8.96
C TYR A 33 4.69 -16.51 -7.71
N VAL A 34 4.04 -15.38 -7.38
CA VAL A 34 4.45 -14.63 -6.21
C VAL A 34 4.16 -15.43 -4.93
N ALA A 35 3.07 -16.19 -4.93
CA ALA A 35 2.75 -17.02 -3.77
C ALA A 35 3.84 -18.04 -3.52
N GLN A 36 4.35 -18.66 -4.58
CA GLN A 36 5.43 -19.61 -4.41
C GLN A 36 6.68 -18.90 -3.91
N LEU A 37 6.97 -17.75 -4.47
CA LEU A 37 8.12 -16.99 -4.06
C LEU A 37 8.07 -16.64 -2.58
N LEU A 38 6.90 -16.29 -2.09
CA LEU A 38 6.74 -15.85 -0.71
C LEU A 38 6.34 -16.99 0.23
N ASN A 39 6.20 -18.19 -0.30
CA ASN A 39 5.83 -19.36 0.48
C ASN A 39 4.48 -19.13 1.18
N CYS A 40 3.50 -18.73 0.41
CA CYS A 40 2.16 -18.54 0.94
C CYS A 40 1.15 -18.89 -0.16
N THR A 41 -0.13 -18.72 0.12
CA THR A 41 -1.16 -19.07 -0.86
C THR A 41 -1.38 -17.89 -1.79
N PHE A 42 -1.98 -18.16 -2.96
CA PHE A 42 -2.23 -17.06 -3.87
C PHE A 42 -3.34 -16.17 -3.33
N GLN A 43 -4.23 -16.70 -2.50
CA GLN A 43 -5.23 -15.88 -1.85
C GLN A 43 -4.55 -14.88 -0.91
N GLN A 44 -3.47 -15.29 -0.28
CA GLN A 44 -2.74 -14.37 0.59
C GLN A 44 -2.09 -13.25 -0.23
N VAL A 45 -1.58 -13.59 -1.42
CA VAL A 45 -1.03 -12.57 -2.30
C VAL A 45 -2.13 -11.59 -2.71
N GLN A 46 -3.32 -12.08 -3.01
CA GLN A 46 -4.43 -11.21 -3.33
C GLN A 46 -4.70 -10.25 -2.18
N LYS A 47 -4.66 -10.76 -0.96
CA LYS A 47 -4.92 -9.91 0.20
C LYS A 47 -3.83 -8.89 0.41
N TYR A 48 -2.58 -9.25 0.13
CA TYR A 48 -1.50 -8.27 0.23
C TYR A 48 -1.69 -7.17 -0.81
N GLU A 49 -2.06 -7.53 -2.02
CA GLU A 49 -2.20 -6.53 -3.08
C GLU A 49 -3.38 -5.60 -2.82
N LYS A 50 -4.39 -6.07 -2.11
CA LYS A 50 -5.54 -5.23 -1.78
C LYS A 50 -5.40 -4.59 -0.41
N ALA A 51 -4.37 -4.94 0.32
CA ALA A 51 -4.13 -4.46 1.68
C ALA A 51 -5.23 -4.88 2.65
N SER A 52 -5.90 -6.01 2.36
CA SER A 52 -6.79 -6.59 3.34
C SER A 52 -5.99 -7.40 4.35
N ASN A 53 -4.75 -7.75 4.01
CA ASN A 53 -3.78 -8.23 4.98
C ASN A 53 -2.50 -7.47 4.68
N PHE A 54 -1.69 -7.25 5.70
CA PHE A 54 -0.47 -6.47 5.53
C PHE A 54 0.72 -7.42 5.46
N ILE A 55 1.53 -7.24 4.44
CA ILE A 55 2.68 -8.10 4.24
C ILE A 55 3.75 -7.80 5.28
N GLY A 56 4.39 -8.83 5.80
CA GLY A 56 5.45 -8.62 6.76
C GLY A 56 6.74 -8.21 6.08
N LEU A 57 7.66 -7.71 6.88
CA LEU A 57 8.89 -7.15 6.36
C LEU A 57 9.73 -8.16 5.58
N PHE A 58 9.88 -9.36 6.11
CA PHE A 58 10.73 -10.33 5.45
C PHE A 58 10.17 -10.75 4.08
N LYS A 59 8.85 -10.93 4.00
CA LYS A 59 8.27 -11.30 2.72
C LYS A 59 8.36 -10.16 1.74
N LEU A 60 8.21 -8.92 2.21
CA LEU A 60 8.35 -7.78 1.33
C LEU A 60 9.78 -7.69 0.82
N GLU A 61 10.75 -7.95 1.69
CA GLU A 61 12.14 -7.93 1.26
C GLU A 61 12.40 -9.01 0.23
N THR A 62 11.84 -10.20 0.44
CA THR A 62 12.00 -11.29 -0.52
C THR A 62 11.43 -10.90 -1.87
N PHE A 63 10.27 -10.27 -1.86
CA PHE A 63 9.64 -9.80 -3.09
C PHE A 63 10.55 -8.78 -3.78
N CYS A 64 11.04 -7.81 -3.03
CA CYS A 64 11.86 -6.75 -3.59
C CYS A 64 13.14 -7.32 -4.18
N GLU A 65 13.78 -8.24 -3.48
CA GLU A 65 14.99 -8.83 -3.98
C GLU A 65 14.76 -9.56 -5.30
N ARG A 66 13.65 -10.29 -5.38
CA ARG A 66 13.40 -11.06 -6.58
C ARG A 66 13.22 -10.17 -7.79
N PHE A 67 12.64 -9.00 -7.59
CA PHE A 67 12.34 -8.12 -8.72
C PHE A 67 13.31 -6.95 -8.84
N GLY A 68 14.42 -7.00 -8.12
CA GLY A 68 15.46 -5.98 -8.27
C GLY A 68 15.06 -4.62 -7.72
N LYS A 69 14.23 -4.60 -6.68
CA LYS A 69 13.80 -3.36 -6.08
C LYS A 69 14.46 -3.17 -4.72
N ASP A 70 14.70 -1.94 -4.35
CA ASP A 70 15.30 -1.64 -3.06
C ASP A 70 14.17 -1.41 -2.05
N ILE A 71 14.10 -2.26 -1.02
CA ILE A 71 13.00 -2.19 -0.07
C ILE A 71 12.96 -0.86 0.64
N GLY A 72 14.11 -0.26 0.92
CA GLY A 72 14.11 1.04 1.57
C GLY A 72 13.44 2.10 0.73
N LYS A 73 13.71 2.07 -0.57
CA LYS A 73 13.10 3.04 -1.46
C LYS A 73 11.62 2.75 -1.62
N VAL A 74 11.24 1.47 -1.69
CA VAL A 74 9.83 1.12 -1.83
C VAL A 74 9.05 1.63 -0.63
N VAL A 75 9.57 1.43 0.58
CA VAL A 75 8.86 1.87 1.77
C VAL A 75 8.80 3.39 1.81
N SER A 76 9.90 4.05 1.44
CA SER A 76 9.91 5.51 1.41
C SER A 76 8.89 6.05 0.43
N ASP A 77 8.84 5.45 -0.77
CA ASP A 77 7.87 5.88 -1.78
C ASP A 77 6.44 5.60 -1.33
N ALA A 78 6.23 4.48 -0.64
CA ALA A 78 4.89 4.16 -0.15
C ALA A 78 4.46 5.17 0.91
N LYS A 79 5.39 5.62 1.73
CA LYS A 79 5.07 6.63 2.74
C LYS A 79 4.67 7.94 2.09
N ASP A 80 5.19 8.22 0.90
CA ASP A 80 4.88 9.44 0.19
C ASP A 80 3.73 9.26 -0.80
N ASN A 81 3.04 8.13 -0.72
CA ASN A 81 1.86 7.85 -1.57
C ASN A 81 2.17 7.85 -3.05
N LEU A 82 3.38 7.45 -3.42
CA LEU A 82 3.76 7.55 -4.81
C LEU A 82 3.22 6.44 -5.69
N PHE A 83 2.66 5.38 -5.08
CA PHE A 83 2.14 4.28 -5.88
C PHE A 83 0.64 4.37 -6.13
N LEU A 84 -0.09 5.20 -5.40
CA LEU A 84 -1.53 5.27 -5.56
C LEU A 84 -1.91 6.29 -6.62
N PRO A 85 -2.83 5.94 -7.51
CA PRO A 85 -3.28 6.90 -8.50
C PRO A 85 -3.96 8.08 -7.84
N GLU A 86 -3.62 9.25 -8.27
CA GLU A 86 -4.15 10.45 -7.68
C GLU A 86 -5.66 10.57 -7.80
N GLN A 87 -6.21 10.19 -8.93
CA GLN A 87 -7.63 10.32 -9.07
C GLN A 87 -8.42 9.38 -8.16
N LEU A 88 -7.84 8.27 -7.74
CA LEU A 88 -8.54 7.40 -6.81
C LEU A 88 -8.64 8.07 -5.46
N ILE A 89 -7.65 8.86 -5.09
CA ILE A 89 -7.67 9.57 -3.84
C ILE A 89 -8.71 10.68 -3.92
N GLU A 90 -8.72 11.41 -5.02
CA GLU A 90 -9.64 12.50 -5.17
C GLU A 90 -11.09 12.06 -5.24
N GLU A 91 -11.33 10.90 -5.79
CA GLU A 91 -12.68 10.39 -5.89
C GLU A 91 -13.12 9.66 -4.64
N GLY A 92 -12.26 9.60 -3.65
CA GLY A 92 -12.63 8.94 -2.41
C GLY A 92 -12.70 7.44 -2.48
N LYS A 93 -12.12 6.87 -3.51
CA LYS A 93 -12.14 5.42 -3.64
C LYS A 93 -11.20 4.74 -2.69
N ILE A 94 -10.24 5.48 -2.17
CA ILE A 94 -9.37 4.95 -1.15
C ILE A 94 -9.87 5.55 0.15
N LYS A 95 -10.63 4.81 0.91
CA LYS A 95 -11.16 5.35 2.13
C LYS A 95 -10.29 5.05 3.25
N VAL A 96 -9.61 5.92 3.61
CA VAL A 96 -8.80 5.76 4.73
C VAL A 96 -9.32 6.59 5.75
N THR A 97 -10.01 7.26 5.43
CA THR A 97 -10.39 8.13 6.07
C THR A 97 -11.08 8.48 6.11
N SER A 98 -11.38 8.36 5.74
CA SER A 98 -11.85 8.87 5.71
C SER A 98 -11.38 9.45 6.25
N VAL A 99 -10.88 9.40 6.49
CA VAL A 99 -10.12 9.91 6.90
C VAL A 99 -9.44 10.33 6.45
N SER A 100 -9.44 10.41 5.81
CA SER A 100 -8.66 10.70 5.49
C SER A 100 -7.67 10.87 5.28
N TYR A 101 -7.40 11.10 4.85
CA TYR A 101 -6.35 11.44 4.69
C TYR A 101 -6.36 12.56 5.22
N ASN A 102 -7.47 13.11 5.58
CA ASN A 102 -7.49 14.02 6.20
C ASN A 102 -7.51 13.69 7.28
N GLU A 103 -8.00 12.76 7.42
CA GLU A 103 -7.88 12.20 8.36
C GLU A 103 -7.02 11.32 8.29
N ILE A 104 -6.58 11.05 7.40
CA ILE A 104 -5.63 10.21 7.36
C ILE A 104 -4.60 10.86 7.41
N ALA A 105 -4.57 11.73 7.29
CA ALA A 105 -3.62 12.32 7.39
C ALA A 105 -3.82 13.15 8.33
N ASN A 106 -4.78 13.49 8.77
CA ASN A 106 -4.93 14.23 9.70
C ASN A 106 -5.18 13.77 10.74
N ASP A 107 -5.64 13.34 10.45
CA ASP A 107 -5.92 12.81 10.95
C ASP A 107 -5.52 12.67 11.38
N SER A 108 -5.47 12.86 11.00
CA SER A 108 -5.32 12.51 10.78
C SER A 108 -4.99 12.27 10.59
N ASN A 109 -5.16 12.16 10.24
CA ASN A 109 -5.11 11.73 9.66
C ASN A 109 -4.82 11.35 8.95
N ILE A 110 -5.03 11.15 8.27
CA ILE A 110 -4.83 10.81 7.37
C ILE A 110 -4.21 11.11 6.87
N ASN A 111 -3.91 11.57 6.77
CA ASN A 111 -3.52 11.74 6.18
C ASN A 111 -2.77 12.00 5.93
N LEU A 112 -2.09 11.76 6.10
CA LEU A 112 -1.55 11.86 5.46
C LEU A 112 -1.16 11.65 4.83
N SER A 113 -1.14 11.00 5.14
CA SER A 113 -1.16 10.89 4.00
C SER A 113 -2.36 11.00 3.64
N ALA A 114 -3.30 10.70 4.45
CA ALA A 114 -4.42 11.02 4.02
C ALA A 114 -4.66 12.28 4.31
N LYS A 115 -4.51 12.68 5.37
CA LYS A 115 -4.58 13.86 5.50
C LYS A 115 -3.56 14.30 4.90
N TYR A 116 -2.58 13.62 4.99
CA TYR A 116 -1.54 13.90 4.36
C TYR A 116 -1.83 13.90 2.97
N TRP A 117 -2.61 13.03 2.46
CA TRP A 117 -2.99 13.09 1.21
C TRP A 117 -3.88 14.13 1.03
N ILE A 118 -4.73 14.33 1.96
CA ILE A 118 -5.61 15.38 1.86
C ILE A 118 -4.91 16.62 2.02
N ASP A 119 -3.99 16.73 2.91
CA ASP A 119 -3.24 17.92 3.04
C ASP A 119 -2.41 18.16 1.88
N LYS A 120 -1.81 17.17 1.29
CA LYS A 120 -1.01 17.38 0.19
C LYS A 120 -1.77 17.85 -0.94
N LYS A 121 -2.96 17.41 -1.09
CA LYS A 121 -3.71 17.87 -2.16
C LYS A 121 -4.17 19.22 -1.93
N ASN A 122 -4.41 19.55 -0.76
CA ASN A 122 -4.82 20.84 -0.46
C ASN A 122 -3.74 21.68 -0.34
N ASP A 123 -2.74 21.18 -0.07
CA ASP A 123 -1.68 21.79 0.08
C ASP A 123 -0.91 21.09 -0.66
N GLN A 124 -1.18 20.31 -0.85
CA GLN A 124 -0.70 19.58 -1.28
C GLN A 124 -0.68 19.68 -1.63
#